data_387047f2273ce62b986bc3690d778fb4
#
_entry.id   387047f2273ce62b986bc3690d778fb4
#
_cell.length_a   1.000
_cell.length_b   1.000
_cell.length_c   1.000
_cell.angle_alpha   90.00
_cell.angle_beta   90.00
_cell.angle_gamma   90.00
#
_symmetry.space_group_name_H-M   'P 1'
#
loop_
_entity.id
_entity.type
_entity.pdbx_description
1 polymer ?
#
loop_
_entity_poly.entity_id
_entity_poly.type
_entity_poly.pdbx_seq_one_letter_code
_entity_poly.pdbx_strand_id
1 'polypeptide(L)'
;DGYRIVNMYLEKDFNDEKFPKKVLKSIFKKVGSSYYDKVFSKYDIDKDKKLEYIPIWEFLEIITFVDLVYFYEFFAKEYSMDKEIKNIFIFREIVKLRNAVAHNSCILCDLDKKDNTFAPDYKILTYLNNCNIRKDTRDNKLSNSRIRQITYTLYMFNEIVTSKGIKKNIIEDINNLFYGRINSHKEYYNNNELLKSIYTYFDKIIKKYYSSDIDKIV
;
A
#
# COMPACT_ATOMS: atom_id res chain seq x y z
N ASP A 1 -5.11 24.38 5.84
CA ASP A 1 -3.86 24.71 6.54
C ASP A 1 -3.22 23.42 7.07
N GLY A 2 -1.99 23.14 6.56
CA GLY A 2 -1.28 21.89 6.85
C GLY A 2 -0.80 21.76 8.30
N TYR A 3 -0.68 22.84 9.05
CA TYR A 3 -0.38 22.81 10.49
C TYR A 3 -1.62 22.42 11.31
N ARG A 4 -2.75 23.01 10.98
CA ARG A 4 -4.00 22.78 11.69
C ARG A 4 -4.41 21.31 11.68
N ILE A 5 -4.36 20.64 10.52
CA ILE A 5 -4.80 19.24 10.42
C ILE A 5 -3.88 18.29 11.18
N VAL A 6 -2.57 18.55 11.21
CA VAL A 6 -1.62 17.78 12.02
C VAL A 6 -1.91 17.94 13.49
N ASN A 7 -2.11 19.19 13.96
CA ASN A 7 -2.43 19.46 15.37
C ASN A 7 -3.74 18.78 15.79
N MET A 8 -4.79 18.89 14.98
CA MET A 8 -6.07 18.21 15.24
C MET A 8 -5.91 16.69 15.37
N TYR A 9 -5.08 16.10 14.50
CA TYR A 9 -4.79 14.67 14.55
C TYR A 9 -4.05 14.27 15.83
N LEU A 10 -3.01 15.01 16.19
CA LEU A 10 -2.20 14.75 17.37
C LEU A 10 -2.95 15.00 18.67
N GLU A 11 -3.81 16.01 18.74
CA GLU A 11 -4.70 16.27 19.88
C GLU A 11 -5.68 15.12 20.09
N LYS A 12 -6.22 14.57 18.98
CA LYS A 12 -7.12 13.42 19.05
C LYS A 12 -6.39 12.15 19.48
N ASP A 13 -5.17 11.94 18.97
CA ASP A 13 -4.30 10.83 19.38
C ASP A 13 -3.97 10.89 20.90
N PHE A 14 -3.83 12.09 21.44
CA PHE A 14 -3.54 12.31 22.86
C PHE A 14 -4.76 12.13 23.77
N ASN A 15 -5.94 12.59 23.34
CA ASN A 15 -7.14 12.69 24.18
C ASN A 15 -8.09 11.48 24.08
N ASP A 16 -8.01 10.67 22.99
CA ASP A 16 -8.90 9.53 22.76
C ASP A 16 -8.21 8.22 23.12
N GLU A 17 -8.64 7.58 24.22
CA GLU A 17 -8.08 6.28 24.66
C GLU A 17 -8.28 5.15 23.63
N LYS A 18 -9.24 5.27 22.73
CA LYS A 18 -9.50 4.34 21.62
C LYS A 18 -8.69 4.66 20.38
N PHE A 19 -8.13 5.86 20.30
CA PHE A 19 -7.25 6.22 19.20
C PHE A 19 -5.90 5.54 19.41
N PRO A 20 -5.28 5.02 18.37
CA PRO A 20 -3.98 4.38 18.56
C PRO A 20 -2.95 5.43 18.99
N LYS A 21 -2.67 5.53 20.29
CA LYS A 21 -1.55 6.28 20.90
C LYS A 21 -0.18 5.86 20.32
N LYS A 22 -0.21 5.30 19.12
CA LYS A 22 0.93 4.68 18.47
C LYS A 22 1.78 5.69 17.71
N VAL A 23 1.16 6.74 17.15
CA VAL A 23 1.88 7.69 16.30
C VAL A 23 2.91 8.46 17.09
N LEU A 24 2.52 9.14 18.16
CA LEU A 24 3.44 9.84 19.06
C LEU A 24 4.50 8.90 19.64
N LYS A 25 4.08 7.74 20.14
CA LYS A 25 5.01 6.71 20.66
C LYS A 25 5.98 6.20 19.57
N SER A 26 5.51 6.06 18.34
CA SER A 26 6.34 5.67 17.19
C SER A 26 7.36 6.75 16.84
N ILE A 27 6.95 8.01 16.85
CA ILE A 27 7.80 9.16 16.60
C ILE A 27 8.88 9.26 17.69
N PHE A 28 8.50 9.24 18.98
CA PHE A 28 9.46 9.37 20.08
C PHE A 28 10.44 8.20 20.22
N LYS A 29 10.11 7.01 19.74
CA LYS A 29 11.06 5.89 19.68
C LYS A 29 12.23 6.12 18.71
N LYS A 30 12.12 7.08 17.79
CA LYS A 30 13.13 7.39 16.79
C LYS A 30 14.06 8.52 17.23
N VAL A 31 13.86 9.09 18.41
CA VAL A 31 14.78 10.05 19.03
C VAL A 31 16.15 9.38 19.20
N GLY A 32 17.22 10.07 18.79
CA GLY A 32 18.58 9.54 18.76
C GLY A 32 19.09 9.23 17.33
N SER A 33 18.27 9.39 16.29
CA SER A 33 18.76 9.44 14.91
C SER A 33 18.98 10.89 14.47
N SER A 34 20.07 11.17 13.79
CA SER A 34 20.49 12.55 13.42
C SER A 34 19.43 13.36 12.66
N TYR A 35 18.55 12.70 11.93
CA TYR A 35 17.47 13.36 11.19
C TYR A 35 16.31 13.76 12.11
N TYR A 36 15.83 12.82 12.92
CA TYR A 36 14.71 13.08 13.84
C TYR A 36 15.09 14.11 14.89
N ASP A 37 16.34 14.07 15.39
CA ASP A 37 16.85 15.04 16.36
C ASP A 37 16.87 16.46 15.79
N LYS A 38 17.15 16.63 14.50
CA LYS A 38 17.05 17.94 13.81
C LYS A 38 15.62 18.45 13.74
N VAL A 39 14.65 17.58 13.42
CA VAL A 39 13.24 17.97 13.38
C VAL A 39 12.75 18.29 14.79
N PHE A 40 13.09 17.47 15.78
CA PHE A 40 12.69 17.69 17.18
C PHE A 40 13.26 18.96 17.77
N SER A 41 14.54 19.26 17.55
CA SER A 41 15.17 20.49 18.04
C SER A 41 14.60 21.74 17.36
N LYS A 42 14.23 21.65 16.10
CA LYS A 42 13.63 22.77 15.34
C LYS A 42 12.28 23.20 15.87
N TYR A 43 11.49 22.25 16.41
CA TYR A 43 10.13 22.51 16.90
C TYR A 43 10.03 22.46 18.44
N ASP A 44 11.16 22.44 19.15
CA ASP A 44 11.22 22.32 20.62
C ASP A 44 10.32 21.17 21.16
N ILE A 45 10.39 20.04 20.45
CA ILE A 45 9.57 18.86 20.76
C ILE A 45 10.19 18.13 21.94
N ASP A 46 9.61 18.30 23.11
CA ASP A 46 9.94 17.52 24.29
C ASP A 46 8.93 16.37 24.48
N LYS A 47 9.35 15.28 25.15
CA LYS A 47 8.52 14.10 25.41
C LYS A 47 7.22 14.42 26.17
N ASP A 48 7.23 15.51 26.93
CA ASP A 48 6.11 15.97 27.75
C ASP A 48 5.36 17.15 27.12
N LYS A 49 5.83 17.69 26.00
CA LYS A 49 5.20 18.81 25.30
C LYS A 49 4.42 18.32 24.07
N LYS A 50 3.29 18.95 23.81
CA LYS A 50 2.50 18.75 22.60
C LYS A 50 3.36 19.08 21.38
N LEU A 51 3.27 18.24 20.35
CA LEU A 51 3.81 18.48 19.00
C LEU A 51 3.03 19.63 18.33
N GLU A 52 3.19 20.86 18.83
CA GLU A 52 2.51 22.03 18.29
C GLU A 52 3.31 22.56 17.09
N TYR A 53 2.61 22.83 15.99
CA TYR A 53 3.15 23.54 14.82
C TYR A 53 4.08 22.77 13.87
N ILE A 54 4.07 21.43 13.87
CA ILE A 54 4.78 20.71 12.79
C ILE A 54 4.00 20.84 11.48
N PRO A 55 4.62 21.32 10.40
CA PRO A 55 3.99 21.36 9.09
C PRO A 55 3.79 19.94 8.54
N ILE A 56 2.74 19.76 7.75
CA ILE A 56 2.35 18.44 7.23
C ILE A 56 3.49 17.72 6.49
N TRP A 57 4.31 18.43 5.73
CA TRP A 57 5.43 17.80 4.99
C TRP A 57 6.50 17.23 5.92
N GLU A 58 6.87 17.89 7.02
CA GLU A 58 7.80 17.34 8.02
C GLU A 58 7.15 16.23 8.85
N PHE A 59 5.87 16.37 9.19
CA PHE A 59 5.12 15.31 9.83
C PHE A 59 5.11 14.02 9.00
N LEU A 60 4.86 14.12 7.70
CA LEU A 60 4.84 12.97 6.79
C LEU A 60 6.20 12.29 6.66
N GLU A 61 7.31 13.01 6.84
CA GLU A 61 8.65 12.43 6.80
C GLU A 61 9.02 11.64 8.06
N ILE A 62 8.47 12.02 9.21
CA ILE A 62 8.79 11.37 10.50
C ILE A 62 7.88 10.22 10.88
N ILE A 63 6.70 10.10 10.28
CA ILE A 63 5.76 9.01 10.56
C ILE A 63 6.10 7.74 9.78
N THR A 64 5.59 6.60 10.25
CA THR A 64 5.70 5.34 9.49
C THR A 64 4.62 5.26 8.42
N PHE A 65 4.77 4.35 7.45
CA PHE A 65 3.73 4.14 6.44
C PHE A 65 2.39 3.67 7.05
N VAL A 66 2.43 2.94 8.15
CA VAL A 66 1.23 2.56 8.91
C VAL A 66 0.55 3.80 9.51
N ASP A 67 1.34 4.67 10.13
CA ASP A 67 0.84 5.91 10.73
C ASP A 67 0.29 6.86 9.65
N LEU A 68 0.91 6.90 8.46
CA LEU A 68 0.41 7.64 7.31
C LEU A 68 -1.00 7.18 6.92
N VAL A 69 -1.27 5.87 6.91
CA VAL A 69 -2.61 5.36 6.58
C VAL A 69 -3.64 5.77 7.62
N TYR A 70 -3.29 5.77 8.91
CA TYR A 70 -4.16 6.28 9.98
C TYR A 70 -4.39 7.79 9.87
N PHE A 71 -3.35 8.56 9.57
CA PHE A 71 -3.49 10.00 9.34
C PHE A 71 -4.36 10.29 8.12
N TYR A 72 -4.18 9.55 7.03
CA TYR A 72 -5.03 9.66 5.84
C TYR A 72 -6.50 9.32 6.13
N GLU A 73 -6.75 8.27 6.93
CA GLU A 73 -8.11 7.92 7.38
C GLU A 73 -8.75 9.06 8.20
N PHE A 74 -8.00 9.62 9.13
CA PHE A 74 -8.44 10.76 9.91
C PHE A 74 -8.76 11.95 9.01
N PHE A 75 -7.85 12.31 8.11
CA PHE A 75 -8.01 13.39 7.14
C PHE A 75 -9.26 13.20 6.29
N ALA A 76 -9.43 12.01 5.72
CA ALA A 76 -10.58 11.71 4.88
C ALA A 76 -11.92 11.81 5.63
N LYS A 77 -11.96 11.39 6.89
CA LYS A 77 -13.15 11.52 7.75
C LYS A 77 -13.44 12.97 8.11
N GLU A 78 -12.42 13.73 8.48
CA GLU A 78 -12.56 15.14 8.87
C GLU A 78 -13.12 16.01 7.73
N TYR A 79 -12.73 15.71 6.49
CA TYR A 79 -13.18 16.43 5.30
C TYR A 79 -14.30 15.73 4.53
N SER A 80 -14.94 14.69 5.12
CA SER A 80 -16.06 13.94 4.52
C SER A 80 -15.76 13.40 3.11
N MET A 81 -14.56 12.88 2.92
CA MET A 81 -14.07 12.36 1.64
C MET A 81 -14.44 10.88 1.49
N ASP A 82 -15.71 10.58 1.20
CA ASP A 82 -16.24 9.22 1.18
C ASP A 82 -15.52 8.27 0.21
N LYS A 83 -15.06 8.79 -0.93
CA LYS A 83 -14.31 7.99 -1.92
C LYS A 83 -12.98 7.52 -1.36
N GLU A 84 -12.30 8.38 -0.64
CA GLU A 84 -10.99 8.15 -0.03
C GLU A 84 -11.12 7.24 1.20
N ILE A 85 -12.16 7.39 1.99
CA ILE A 85 -12.46 6.49 3.12
C ILE A 85 -12.58 5.04 2.64
N LYS A 86 -13.23 4.79 1.50
CA LYS A 86 -13.32 3.46 0.90
C LYS A 86 -11.98 2.87 0.48
N ASN A 87 -10.98 3.69 0.21
CA ASN A 87 -9.63 3.23 -0.16
C ASN A 87 -8.80 2.79 1.06
N ILE A 88 -9.19 3.15 2.29
CA ILE A 88 -8.42 2.84 3.52
C ILE A 88 -8.18 1.33 3.67
N PHE A 89 -9.19 0.52 3.38
CA PHE A 89 -9.05 -0.93 3.44
C PHE A 89 -7.97 -1.45 2.48
N ILE A 90 -7.92 -0.91 1.27
CA ILE A 90 -6.91 -1.25 0.26
C ILE A 90 -5.52 -0.87 0.76
N PHE A 91 -5.35 0.34 1.31
CA PHE A 91 -4.07 0.78 1.88
C PHE A 91 -3.60 -0.11 3.03
N ARG A 92 -4.50 -0.56 3.90
CA ARG A 92 -4.15 -1.50 4.99
C ARG A 92 -3.60 -2.82 4.48
N GLU A 93 -4.11 -3.34 3.37
CA GLU A 93 -3.57 -4.55 2.73
C GLU A 93 -2.18 -4.27 2.09
N ILE A 94 -1.99 -3.10 1.47
CA ILE A 94 -0.69 -2.68 0.91
C ILE A 94 0.37 -2.55 2.03
N VAL A 95 0.01 -1.99 3.19
CA VAL A 95 0.90 -1.93 4.37
C VAL A 95 1.41 -3.32 4.76
N LYS A 96 0.54 -4.33 4.76
CA LYS A 96 0.93 -5.71 5.11
C LYS A 96 1.95 -6.27 4.12
N LEU A 97 1.75 -6.04 2.81
CA LEU A 97 2.72 -6.46 1.78
C LEU A 97 4.05 -5.74 1.94
N ARG A 98 4.01 -4.41 2.06
CA ARG A 98 5.22 -3.58 2.25
C ARG A 98 6.02 -4.04 3.47
N ASN A 99 5.36 -4.32 4.58
CA ASN A 99 6.03 -4.79 5.79
C ASN A 99 6.63 -6.18 5.60
N ALA A 100 5.92 -7.10 4.93
CA ALA A 100 6.47 -8.40 4.60
C ALA A 100 7.73 -8.30 3.73
N VAL A 101 7.73 -7.43 2.73
CA VAL A 101 8.92 -7.17 1.88
C VAL A 101 10.05 -6.54 2.71
N ALA A 102 9.75 -5.54 3.54
CA ALA A 102 10.76 -4.87 4.37
C ALA A 102 11.43 -5.79 5.40
N HIS A 103 10.72 -6.83 5.84
CA HIS A 103 11.24 -7.86 6.75
C HIS A 103 11.77 -9.11 6.04
N ASN A 104 11.99 -9.05 4.72
CA ASN A 104 12.44 -10.20 3.91
C ASN A 104 11.58 -11.46 4.09
N SER A 105 10.28 -11.30 4.38
CA SER A 105 9.37 -12.43 4.51
C SER A 105 9.16 -13.10 3.15
N CYS A 106 9.05 -14.43 3.16
CA CYS A 106 8.74 -15.17 1.94
C CYS A 106 7.34 -14.79 1.41
N ILE A 107 7.28 -14.14 0.25
CA ILE A 107 6.03 -13.71 -0.37
C ILE A 107 5.26 -14.89 -0.99
N LEU A 108 5.97 -15.97 -1.32
CA LEU A 108 5.39 -17.17 -1.94
C LEU A 108 4.93 -18.22 -0.92
N CYS A 109 5.07 -17.96 0.39
CA CYS A 109 4.51 -18.83 1.41
C CYS A 109 2.99 -18.69 1.50
N ASP A 110 2.32 -19.78 1.89
CA ASP A 110 0.88 -19.79 2.19
C ASP A 110 -0.03 -19.37 1.02
N LEU A 111 0.40 -19.58 -0.23
CA LEU A 111 -0.37 -19.25 -1.42
C LEU A 111 -1.63 -20.13 -1.62
N ASP A 112 -1.69 -21.25 -0.92
CA ASP A 112 -2.83 -22.17 -0.86
C ASP A 112 -3.87 -21.78 0.20
N LYS A 113 -3.49 -20.98 1.21
CA LYS A 113 -4.40 -20.55 2.28
C LYS A 113 -5.47 -19.61 1.75
N LYS A 114 -6.72 -19.85 2.17
CA LYS A 114 -7.88 -19.05 1.78
C LYS A 114 -8.56 -18.44 2.99
N ASP A 115 -8.99 -17.21 2.81
CA ASP A 115 -9.87 -16.48 3.72
C ASP A 115 -11.27 -16.41 3.08
N ASN A 116 -12.13 -17.33 3.50
CA ASN A 116 -13.48 -17.45 2.97
C ASN A 116 -14.44 -16.36 3.51
N THR A 117 -14.00 -15.58 4.51
CA THR A 117 -14.80 -14.48 5.09
C THR A 117 -14.53 -13.17 4.36
N PHE A 118 -13.54 -13.15 3.47
CA PHE A 118 -13.14 -11.95 2.76
C PHE A 118 -14.13 -11.57 1.65
N ALA A 119 -14.62 -10.33 1.70
CA ALA A 119 -15.44 -9.71 0.66
C ALA A 119 -14.61 -8.65 -0.08
N PRO A 120 -14.33 -8.81 -1.38
CA PRO A 120 -13.55 -7.85 -2.14
C PRO A 120 -14.32 -6.56 -2.41
N ASP A 121 -13.60 -5.43 -2.47
CA ASP A 121 -14.15 -4.14 -2.85
C ASP A 121 -14.62 -4.15 -4.32
N TYR A 122 -15.73 -3.45 -4.59
CA TYR A 122 -16.31 -3.33 -5.92
C TYR A 122 -15.33 -2.76 -6.96
N LYS A 123 -14.50 -1.80 -6.59
CA LYS A 123 -13.49 -1.20 -7.49
C LYS A 123 -12.49 -2.25 -7.97
N ILE A 124 -12.05 -3.13 -7.07
CA ILE A 124 -11.14 -4.23 -7.38
C ILE A 124 -11.80 -5.25 -8.29
N LEU A 125 -13.07 -5.57 -8.03
CA LEU A 125 -13.84 -6.48 -8.90
C LEU A 125 -13.98 -5.91 -10.31
N THR A 126 -14.25 -4.62 -10.44
CA THR A 126 -14.33 -3.92 -11.74
C THR A 126 -12.97 -3.92 -12.44
N TYR A 127 -11.89 -3.59 -11.73
CA TYR A 127 -10.51 -3.61 -12.25
C TYR A 127 -10.15 -4.98 -12.81
N LEU A 128 -10.43 -6.06 -12.08
CA LEU A 128 -10.17 -7.43 -12.52
C LEU A 128 -11.10 -7.90 -13.66
N ASN A 129 -12.34 -7.42 -13.67
CA ASN A 129 -13.26 -7.68 -14.76
C ASN A 129 -12.74 -7.12 -16.10
N ASN A 130 -12.17 -5.92 -16.06
CA ASN A 130 -11.54 -5.29 -17.23
C ASN A 130 -10.31 -6.06 -17.74
N CYS A 131 -9.72 -6.95 -16.92
CA CYS A 131 -8.66 -7.88 -17.31
C CYS A 131 -9.19 -9.21 -17.88
N ASN A 132 -10.49 -9.34 -18.12
CA ASN A 132 -11.13 -10.60 -18.55
C ASN A 132 -10.86 -11.77 -17.59
N ILE A 133 -10.84 -11.49 -16.28
CA ILE A 133 -10.70 -12.51 -15.24
C ILE A 133 -12.10 -12.92 -14.77
N ARG A 134 -12.45 -14.21 -14.91
CA ARG A 134 -13.78 -14.73 -14.54
C ARG A 134 -14.03 -14.61 -13.05
N LYS A 135 -15.31 -14.50 -12.65
CA LYS A 135 -15.76 -14.33 -11.27
C LYS A 135 -15.14 -15.37 -10.34
N ASP A 136 -15.28 -16.65 -10.64
CA ASP A 136 -14.75 -17.73 -9.79
C ASP A 136 -13.24 -17.64 -9.59
N THR A 137 -12.51 -17.20 -10.63
CA THR A 137 -11.06 -16.97 -10.50
C THR A 137 -10.77 -15.77 -9.62
N ARG A 138 -11.54 -14.68 -9.74
CA ARG A 138 -11.38 -13.48 -8.87
C ARG A 138 -11.59 -13.85 -7.41
N ASP A 139 -12.70 -14.51 -7.10
CA ASP A 139 -13.08 -14.90 -5.74
C ASP A 139 -12.02 -15.85 -5.14
N ASN A 140 -11.58 -16.85 -5.91
CA ASN A 140 -10.55 -17.78 -5.49
C ASN A 140 -9.19 -17.08 -5.25
N LYS A 141 -8.75 -16.19 -6.13
CA LYS A 141 -7.45 -15.53 -6.01
C LYS A 141 -7.44 -14.46 -4.91
N LEU A 142 -8.52 -13.68 -4.79
CA LEU A 142 -8.63 -12.65 -3.76
C LEU A 142 -8.84 -13.23 -2.35
N SER A 143 -9.33 -14.46 -2.21
CA SER A 143 -9.39 -15.13 -0.91
C SER A 143 -8.01 -15.41 -0.30
N ASN A 144 -6.97 -15.53 -1.14
CA ASN A 144 -5.60 -15.59 -0.63
C ASN A 144 -5.08 -14.19 -0.28
N SER A 145 -4.63 -13.99 0.95
CA SER A 145 -4.20 -12.68 1.45
C SER A 145 -3.02 -12.10 0.66
N ARG A 146 -2.05 -12.92 0.27
CA ARG A 146 -0.86 -12.47 -0.43
C ARG A 146 -1.18 -12.05 -1.88
N ILE A 147 -1.95 -12.84 -2.58
CA ILE A 147 -2.40 -12.52 -3.95
C ILE A 147 -3.25 -11.24 -3.92
N ARG A 148 -4.12 -11.10 -2.93
CA ARG A 148 -4.93 -9.90 -2.70
C ARG A 148 -4.07 -8.65 -2.48
N GLN A 149 -3.06 -8.73 -1.61
CA GLN A 149 -2.14 -7.63 -1.31
C GLN A 149 -1.40 -7.15 -2.57
N ILE A 150 -0.87 -8.08 -3.37
CA ILE A 150 -0.19 -7.74 -4.63
C ILE A 150 -1.18 -7.11 -5.62
N THR A 151 -2.38 -7.69 -5.77
CA THR A 151 -3.42 -7.15 -6.66
C THR A 151 -3.80 -5.72 -6.27
N TYR A 152 -3.96 -5.45 -4.96
CA TYR A 152 -4.30 -4.12 -4.46
C TYR A 152 -3.17 -3.12 -4.67
N THR A 153 -1.92 -3.57 -4.54
CA THR A 153 -0.75 -2.72 -4.81
C THR A 153 -0.71 -2.30 -6.28
N LEU A 154 -0.90 -3.24 -7.21
CA LEU A 154 -0.97 -2.95 -8.64
C LEU A 154 -2.14 -2.00 -8.96
N TYR A 155 -3.32 -2.27 -8.43
CA TYR A 155 -4.49 -1.40 -8.62
C TYR A 155 -4.21 0.04 -8.14
N MET A 156 -3.75 0.21 -6.89
CA MET A 156 -3.51 1.54 -6.33
C MET A 156 -2.35 2.28 -7.00
N PHE A 157 -1.31 1.56 -7.44
CA PHE A 157 -0.26 2.15 -8.26
C PHE A 157 -0.84 2.80 -9.53
N ASN A 158 -1.72 2.09 -10.23
CA ASN A 158 -2.36 2.61 -11.44
C ASN A 158 -3.24 3.84 -11.17
N GLU A 159 -3.94 3.86 -10.03
CA GLU A 159 -4.84 4.95 -9.64
C GLU A 159 -4.10 6.21 -9.14
N ILE A 160 -3.01 6.04 -8.38
CA ILE A 160 -2.37 7.17 -7.67
C ILE A 160 -1.21 7.76 -8.45
N VAL A 161 -0.39 6.92 -9.10
CA VAL A 161 0.80 7.41 -9.77
C VAL A 161 0.42 8.07 -11.09
N THR A 162 0.62 9.37 -11.18
CA THR A 162 0.32 10.18 -12.38
C THR A 162 1.57 10.49 -13.21
N SER A 163 2.76 10.41 -12.61
CA SER A 163 4.03 10.68 -13.29
C SER A 163 4.33 9.64 -14.38
N LYS A 164 4.38 10.09 -15.64
CA LYS A 164 4.70 9.22 -16.80
C LYS A 164 6.07 8.55 -16.66
N GLY A 165 7.09 9.26 -16.16
CA GLY A 165 8.44 8.72 -15.98
C GLY A 165 8.48 7.60 -14.94
N ILE A 166 7.84 7.80 -13.78
CA ILE A 166 7.74 6.77 -12.74
C ILE A 166 6.97 5.56 -13.26
N LYS A 167 5.82 5.77 -13.93
CA LYS A 167 5.05 4.67 -14.52
C LYS A 167 5.90 3.86 -15.49
N LYS A 168 6.63 4.51 -16.40
CA LYS A 168 7.47 3.84 -17.39
C LYS A 168 8.49 2.93 -16.72
N ASN A 169 9.27 3.45 -15.76
CA ASN A 169 10.30 2.67 -15.08
C ASN A 169 9.72 1.45 -14.36
N ILE A 170 8.61 1.62 -13.64
CA ILE A 170 7.97 0.50 -12.92
C ILE A 170 7.38 -0.52 -13.89
N ILE A 171 6.81 -0.08 -15.02
CA ILE A 171 6.31 -0.99 -16.06
C ILE A 171 7.46 -1.81 -16.66
N GLU A 172 8.60 -1.19 -16.93
CA GLU A 172 9.79 -1.88 -17.40
C GLU A 172 10.27 -2.91 -16.38
N ASP A 173 10.33 -2.55 -15.10
CA ASP A 173 10.72 -3.48 -14.03
C ASP A 173 9.75 -4.67 -13.89
N ILE A 174 8.44 -4.43 -13.96
CA ILE A 174 7.41 -5.48 -13.92
C ILE A 174 7.56 -6.42 -15.12
N ASN A 175 7.75 -5.87 -16.31
CA ASN A 175 7.92 -6.68 -17.53
C ASN A 175 9.22 -7.48 -17.48
N ASN A 176 10.33 -6.90 -17.04
CA ASN A 176 11.60 -7.60 -16.84
C ASN A 176 11.49 -8.72 -15.80
N LEU A 177 10.75 -8.51 -14.73
CA LEU A 177 10.48 -9.57 -13.74
C LEU A 177 9.64 -10.70 -14.36
N PHE A 178 8.50 -10.36 -14.98
CA PHE A 178 7.50 -11.33 -15.43
C PHE A 178 7.92 -12.08 -16.68
N TYR A 179 8.32 -11.36 -17.73
CA TYR A 179 8.64 -11.93 -19.05
C TYR A 179 10.15 -12.21 -19.21
N GLY A 180 10.99 -11.57 -18.41
CA GLY A 180 12.42 -11.87 -18.33
C GLY A 180 12.69 -12.96 -17.29
N ARG A 181 12.88 -12.57 -16.04
CA ARG A 181 13.41 -13.43 -14.96
C ARG A 181 12.54 -14.65 -14.65
N ILE A 182 11.23 -14.49 -14.47
CA ILE A 182 10.33 -15.61 -14.18
C ILE A 182 10.27 -16.57 -15.36
N ASN A 183 10.17 -16.05 -16.58
CA ASN A 183 10.06 -16.88 -17.77
C ASN A 183 11.36 -17.63 -18.10
N SER A 184 12.53 -17.02 -17.85
CA SER A 184 13.84 -17.72 -18.03
C SER A 184 14.06 -18.86 -17.07
N HIS A 185 13.32 -18.92 -15.95
CA HIS A 185 13.41 -19.96 -14.93
C HIS A 185 12.11 -20.74 -14.78
N LYS A 186 11.30 -20.82 -15.83
CA LYS A 186 9.99 -21.48 -15.81
C LYS A 186 10.07 -22.96 -15.45
N GLU A 187 11.20 -23.63 -15.67
CA GLU A 187 11.44 -25.01 -15.28
C GLU A 187 11.26 -25.26 -13.78
N TYR A 188 11.54 -24.26 -12.94
CA TYR A 188 11.34 -24.35 -11.48
C TYR A 188 9.85 -24.36 -11.07
N TYR A 189 8.99 -23.86 -11.93
CA TYR A 189 7.56 -23.67 -11.65
C TYR A 189 6.64 -24.60 -12.46
N ASN A 190 7.15 -25.25 -13.50
CA ASN A 190 6.36 -26.05 -14.45
C ASN A 190 5.59 -27.22 -13.82
N ASN A 191 6.05 -27.72 -12.70
CA ASN A 191 5.40 -28.85 -12.00
C ASN A 191 4.44 -28.37 -10.88
N ASN A 192 4.24 -27.05 -10.73
CA ASN A 192 3.38 -26.48 -9.71
C ASN A 192 2.18 -25.75 -10.31
N GLU A 193 1.04 -26.44 -10.35
CA GLU A 193 -0.20 -25.89 -10.94
C GLU A 193 -0.71 -24.63 -10.22
N LEU A 194 -0.48 -24.50 -8.90
CA LEU A 194 -0.85 -23.31 -8.16
C LEU A 194 -0.05 -22.08 -8.65
N LEU A 195 1.26 -22.22 -8.79
CA LEU A 195 2.13 -21.13 -9.28
C LEU A 195 1.81 -20.77 -10.74
N LYS A 196 1.57 -21.76 -11.62
CA LYS A 196 1.10 -21.49 -12.98
C LYS A 196 -0.21 -20.70 -13.02
N SER A 197 -1.16 -21.09 -12.17
CA SER A 197 -2.46 -20.43 -12.09
C SER A 197 -2.32 -18.99 -11.55
N ILE A 198 -1.40 -18.74 -10.61
CA ILE A 198 -1.11 -17.40 -10.09
C ILE A 198 -0.41 -16.56 -11.18
N TYR A 199 0.57 -17.13 -11.87
CA TYR A 199 1.25 -16.48 -13.00
C TYR A 199 0.23 -16.02 -14.05
N THR A 200 -0.64 -16.94 -14.49
CA THR A 200 -1.69 -16.64 -15.50
C THR A 200 -2.64 -15.54 -15.04
N TYR A 201 -2.95 -15.49 -13.73
CA TYR A 201 -3.77 -14.44 -13.16
C TYR A 201 -3.09 -13.07 -13.25
N PHE A 202 -1.84 -12.97 -12.82
CA PHE A 202 -1.11 -11.70 -12.89
C PHE A 202 -0.72 -11.31 -14.31
N ASP A 203 -0.44 -12.26 -15.20
CA ASP A 203 -0.19 -12.01 -16.62
C ASP A 203 -1.34 -11.25 -17.29
N LYS A 204 -2.59 -11.59 -16.97
CA LYS A 204 -3.76 -10.84 -17.47
C LYS A 204 -3.80 -9.40 -16.97
N ILE A 205 -3.44 -9.17 -15.73
CA ILE A 205 -3.40 -7.81 -15.14
C ILE A 205 -2.28 -7.01 -15.80
N ILE A 206 -1.09 -7.60 -15.92
CA ILE A 206 0.09 -6.95 -16.50
C ILE A 206 -0.15 -6.60 -17.97
N LYS A 207 -0.67 -7.53 -18.77
CA LYS A 207 -1.01 -7.27 -20.16
C LYS A 207 -2.02 -6.15 -20.36
N LYS A 208 -2.96 -6.00 -19.42
CA LYS A 208 -4.00 -4.97 -19.53
C LYS A 208 -3.52 -3.59 -19.14
N TYR A 209 -2.73 -3.48 -18.06
CA TYR A 209 -2.41 -2.18 -17.44
C TYR A 209 -0.91 -1.83 -17.42
N TYR A 210 -0.04 -2.80 -17.71
CA TYR A 210 1.40 -2.68 -17.58
C TYR A 210 2.15 -3.19 -18.82
N SER A 211 1.50 -3.27 -19.98
CA SER A 211 2.19 -3.59 -21.24
C SER A 211 3.05 -2.41 -21.69
N SER A 212 4.19 -2.70 -22.30
CA SER A 212 5.15 -1.70 -22.79
C SER A 212 4.62 -0.86 -23.98
N ASP A 213 3.44 -1.13 -24.52
CA ASP A 213 2.74 -0.29 -25.52
C ASP A 213 2.17 1.00 -24.86
N ILE A 214 3.05 1.75 -24.19
CA ILE A 214 2.70 2.98 -23.45
C ILE A 214 2.14 4.06 -24.36
N ASP A 215 2.38 3.99 -25.67
CA ASP A 215 1.88 4.98 -26.65
C ASP A 215 0.36 4.92 -26.91
N LYS A 216 -0.33 3.95 -26.31
CA LYS A 216 -1.79 3.80 -26.45
C LYS A 216 -2.59 4.22 -25.20
N ILE A 217 -1.95 4.72 -24.14
CA ILE A 217 -2.59 5.10 -22.87
C ILE A 217 -2.46 6.62 -22.61
N VAL A 218 -2.31 7.39 -23.65
CA VAL A 218 -2.34 8.88 -23.60
C VAL A 218 -3.60 9.38 -24.26
#